data_7235de2342a26f184fffc165a77e1388
#
_entry.id   7235de2342a26f184fffc165a77e1388
#
_cell.length_a   1.000
_cell.length_b   1.000
_cell.length_c   1.000
_cell.angle_alpha   90.00
_cell.angle_beta   90.00
_cell.angle_gamma   90.00
#
_symmetry.space_group_name_H-M   'P 1'
#
loop_
_entity.id
_entity.type
_entity.pdbx_description
1 polymer ?
#
loop_
_entity_poly.entity_id
_entity_poly.type
_entity_poly.pdbx_seq_one_letter_code
_entity_poly.pdbx_strand_id
1 'polypeptide(L)'
;MLRRPLSLALLTLTLSGCANMPSAEQGPQDAMAQFRTAFNKQDAAGVARVFKDDAKLLPAGKPMLTGTEAIRAYWQGAFNAGVSHIEKTPVEIAVSGDLAVETSSYVVTFKDQQIAGKDTLVWQRGQDKQWRIASDIWNSDK
;
A
#
# COMPACT_ATOMS: atom_id res chain seq x y z
N MET A 1 11.45 55.67 56.83
CA MET A 1 12.17 55.15 55.70
C MET A 1 11.54 53.79 55.35
N LEU A 2 10.60 53.77 54.39
CA LEU A 2 9.92 52.55 53.94
C LEU A 2 10.66 51.98 52.69
N ARG A 3 11.23 50.77 52.79
CA ARG A 3 11.77 50.06 51.69
C ARG A 3 10.68 49.14 51.05
N ARG A 4 10.31 49.43 49.85
CA ARG A 4 9.42 48.57 49.03
C ARG A 4 10.23 47.41 48.44
N PRO A 5 9.74 46.18 48.53
CA PRO A 5 10.36 45.08 47.75
C PRO A 5 9.87 45.13 46.28
N LEU A 6 10.81 45.05 45.32
CA LEU A 6 10.53 44.81 43.92
C LEU A 6 10.09 43.33 43.76
N SER A 7 8.84 43.12 43.38
CA SER A 7 8.36 41.81 42.93
C SER A 7 8.81 41.56 41.50
N LEU A 8 9.73 40.63 41.34
CA LEU A 8 10.17 40.14 40.03
C LEU A 8 9.13 39.13 39.52
N ALA A 9 8.28 39.56 38.58
CA ALA A 9 7.33 38.67 37.93
C ALA A 9 8.09 37.80 36.90
N LEU A 10 8.23 36.52 37.21
CA LEU A 10 8.80 35.52 36.34
C LEU A 10 7.74 35.15 35.29
N LEU A 11 7.90 35.66 34.07
CA LEU A 11 7.03 35.33 32.93
C LEU A 11 7.44 33.95 32.39
N THR A 12 6.73 32.90 32.80
CA THR A 12 6.91 31.55 32.23
C THR A 12 6.26 31.48 30.86
N LEU A 13 7.08 31.52 29.84
CA LEU A 13 6.68 31.26 28.44
C LEU A 13 6.44 29.77 28.29
N THR A 14 5.19 29.32 28.35
CA THR A 14 4.81 27.94 27.98
C THR A 14 4.78 27.83 26.47
N LEU A 15 5.85 27.29 25.87
CA LEU A 15 5.83 26.81 24.49
C LEU A 15 5.00 25.53 24.44
N SER A 16 3.67 25.65 24.33
CA SER A 16 2.80 24.55 23.88
C SER A 16 2.65 24.66 22.38
N GLY A 17 3.72 24.37 21.67
CA GLY A 17 3.74 24.16 20.22
C GLY A 17 3.83 22.67 19.94
N CYS A 18 2.78 21.90 20.21
CA CYS A 18 2.58 20.66 19.45
C CYS A 18 2.25 21.08 18.02
N ALA A 19 3.31 21.32 17.24
CA ALA A 19 3.18 21.35 15.81
C ALA A 19 2.59 19.99 15.42
N ASN A 20 1.31 20.01 15.02
CA ASN A 20 0.69 18.94 14.27
C ASN A 20 1.45 18.94 12.94
N MET A 21 2.62 18.28 12.89
CA MET A 21 3.25 17.97 11.63
C MET A 21 2.20 17.15 10.87
N PRO A 22 1.81 17.56 9.65
CA PRO A 22 1.03 16.67 8.82
C PRO A 22 1.81 15.36 8.81
N SER A 23 1.18 14.27 9.24
CA SER A 23 1.76 12.93 9.13
C SER A 23 2.30 12.82 7.72
N ALA A 24 3.60 12.50 7.59
CA ALA A 24 4.24 12.26 6.29
C ALA A 24 3.22 11.52 5.45
N GLU A 25 2.91 12.05 4.26
CA GLU A 25 1.84 11.53 3.40
C GLU A 25 1.90 10.01 3.44
N GLN A 26 0.92 9.41 4.13
CA GLN A 26 0.87 7.96 4.24
C GLN A 26 0.74 7.44 2.81
N GLY A 27 1.77 6.74 2.37
CA GLY A 27 1.75 6.09 1.08
C GLY A 27 0.74 4.93 1.06
N PRO A 28 0.82 4.06 0.08
CA PRO A 28 -0.17 3.00 -0.13
C PRO A 28 -0.10 1.82 0.87
N GLN A 29 0.63 1.93 1.98
CA GLN A 29 0.89 0.82 2.92
C GLN A 29 -0.39 0.19 3.48
N ASP A 30 -1.40 1.02 3.81
CA ASP A 30 -2.68 0.52 4.32
C ASP A 30 -3.45 -0.24 3.23
N ALA A 31 -3.42 0.24 1.99
CA ALA A 31 -4.02 -0.44 0.85
C ALA A 31 -3.28 -1.77 0.56
N MET A 32 -1.95 -1.80 0.68
CA MET A 32 -1.18 -3.04 0.58
C MET A 32 -1.52 -4.03 1.69
N ALA A 33 -1.75 -3.57 2.91
CA ALA A 33 -2.19 -4.43 4.00
C ALA A 33 -3.57 -5.05 3.72
N GLN A 34 -4.50 -4.28 3.13
CA GLN A 34 -5.79 -4.79 2.68
C GLN A 34 -5.64 -5.83 1.57
N PHE A 35 -4.76 -5.56 0.58
CA PHE A 35 -4.44 -6.51 -0.48
C PHE A 35 -3.97 -7.85 0.09
N ARG A 36 -2.94 -7.84 0.96
CA ARG A 36 -2.40 -9.06 1.57
C ARG A 36 -3.45 -9.81 2.39
N THR A 37 -4.27 -9.07 3.14
CA THR A 37 -5.34 -9.68 3.95
C THR A 37 -6.37 -10.38 3.07
N ALA A 38 -6.83 -9.75 2.00
CA ALA A 38 -7.78 -10.33 1.07
C ALA A 38 -7.17 -11.53 0.32
N PHE A 39 -5.93 -11.38 -0.15
CA PHE A 39 -5.21 -12.44 -0.86
C PHE A 39 -5.06 -13.70 0.01
N ASN A 40 -4.62 -13.55 1.26
CA ASN A 40 -4.38 -14.66 2.18
C ASN A 40 -5.68 -15.31 2.69
N LYS A 41 -6.83 -14.65 2.48
CA LYS A 41 -8.17 -15.24 2.64
C LYS A 41 -8.72 -15.82 1.34
N GLN A 42 -7.97 -15.75 0.23
CA GLN A 42 -8.43 -16.13 -1.11
C GLN A 42 -9.72 -15.39 -1.53
N ASP A 43 -9.89 -14.16 -1.04
CA ASP A 43 -11.01 -13.27 -1.39
C ASP A 43 -10.65 -12.46 -2.65
N ALA A 44 -10.95 -13.03 -3.81
CA ALA A 44 -10.67 -12.39 -5.11
C ALA A 44 -11.41 -11.04 -5.27
N ALA A 45 -12.61 -10.91 -4.71
CA ALA A 45 -13.34 -9.65 -4.72
C ALA A 45 -12.66 -8.60 -3.82
N GLY A 46 -12.17 -9.01 -2.66
CA GLY A 46 -11.38 -8.18 -1.76
C GLY A 46 -10.09 -7.70 -2.38
N VAL A 47 -9.36 -8.59 -3.07
CA VAL A 47 -8.17 -8.23 -3.83
C VAL A 47 -8.51 -7.20 -4.91
N ALA A 48 -9.54 -7.45 -5.72
CA ALA A 48 -9.93 -6.55 -6.81
C ALA A 48 -10.33 -5.14 -6.32
N ARG A 49 -10.90 -5.01 -5.11
CA ARG A 49 -11.25 -3.70 -4.53
C ARG A 49 -10.05 -2.79 -4.24
N VAL A 50 -8.86 -3.35 -4.12
CA VAL A 50 -7.63 -2.57 -3.92
C VAL A 50 -7.13 -1.97 -5.23
N PHE A 51 -7.63 -2.41 -6.36
CA PHE A 51 -7.33 -1.88 -7.68
C PHE A 51 -8.29 -0.74 -8.07
N LYS A 52 -7.83 0.13 -8.96
CA LYS A 52 -8.70 1.09 -9.64
C LYS A 52 -9.64 0.37 -10.61
N ASP A 53 -10.76 1.03 -10.94
CA ASP A 53 -11.74 0.47 -11.86
C ASP A 53 -11.17 0.19 -13.26
N ASP A 54 -10.20 1.01 -13.70
CA ASP A 54 -9.50 0.91 -14.99
C ASP A 54 -8.07 0.35 -14.87
N ALA A 55 -7.75 -0.27 -13.73
CA ALA A 55 -6.41 -0.79 -13.46
C ALA A 55 -5.96 -1.84 -14.47
N LYS A 56 -4.65 -1.95 -14.60
CA LYS A 56 -3.99 -2.92 -15.47
C LYS A 56 -3.24 -3.96 -14.66
N LEU A 57 -3.48 -5.22 -15.00
CA LEU A 57 -2.77 -6.37 -14.47
C LEU A 57 -1.93 -6.99 -15.58
N LEU A 58 -0.64 -7.13 -15.35
CA LEU A 58 0.33 -7.60 -16.37
C LEU A 58 1.00 -8.91 -15.92
N PRO A 59 0.26 -10.03 -15.97
CA PRO A 59 0.80 -11.32 -15.58
C PRO A 59 1.84 -11.81 -16.59
N ALA A 60 2.94 -12.37 -16.08
CA ALA A 60 4.01 -12.91 -16.93
C ALA A 60 3.47 -13.98 -17.89
N GLY A 61 3.85 -13.88 -19.17
CA GLY A 61 3.47 -14.84 -20.20
C GLY A 61 1.99 -14.85 -20.58
N LYS A 62 1.20 -13.84 -20.18
CA LYS A 62 -0.22 -13.70 -20.51
C LYS A 62 -0.53 -12.31 -21.07
N PRO A 63 -1.63 -12.14 -21.80
CA PRO A 63 -2.10 -10.83 -22.18
C PRO A 63 -2.39 -9.94 -20.95
N MET A 64 -2.21 -8.63 -21.12
CA MET A 64 -2.62 -7.64 -20.14
C MET A 64 -4.13 -7.72 -19.91
N LEU A 65 -4.53 -7.64 -18.66
CA LEU A 65 -5.92 -7.55 -18.22
C LEU A 65 -6.24 -6.11 -17.79
N THR A 66 -7.46 -5.69 -18.03
CA THR A 66 -7.91 -4.34 -17.65
C THR A 66 -9.25 -4.41 -16.95
N GLY A 67 -9.35 -3.69 -15.84
CA GLY A 67 -10.57 -3.48 -15.10
C GLY A 67 -10.83 -4.50 -13.99
N THR A 68 -11.66 -4.09 -13.04
CA THR A 68 -11.94 -4.80 -11.78
C THR A 68 -12.42 -6.22 -12.00
N GLU A 69 -13.34 -6.46 -12.95
CA GLU A 69 -13.91 -7.78 -13.19
C GLU A 69 -12.88 -8.76 -13.77
N ALA A 70 -12.05 -8.32 -14.72
CA ALA A 70 -10.99 -9.16 -15.28
C ALA A 70 -9.93 -9.50 -14.20
N ILE A 71 -9.60 -8.53 -13.34
CA ILE A 71 -8.67 -8.72 -12.23
C ILE A 71 -9.24 -9.69 -11.20
N ARG A 72 -10.52 -9.54 -10.83
CA ARG A 72 -11.22 -10.45 -9.93
C ARG A 72 -11.23 -11.88 -10.49
N ALA A 73 -11.60 -12.04 -11.75
CA ALA A 73 -11.64 -13.35 -12.41
C ALA A 73 -10.25 -14.00 -12.45
N TYR A 74 -9.21 -13.23 -12.71
CA TYR A 74 -7.83 -13.72 -12.71
C TYR A 74 -7.42 -14.29 -11.34
N TRP A 75 -7.63 -13.52 -10.26
CA TRP A 75 -7.25 -13.96 -8.91
C TRP A 75 -8.12 -15.13 -8.43
N GLN A 76 -9.41 -15.15 -8.77
CA GLN A 76 -10.26 -16.32 -8.49
C GLN A 76 -9.73 -17.56 -9.17
N GLY A 77 -9.32 -17.45 -10.44
CA GLY A 77 -8.70 -18.58 -11.17
C GLY A 77 -7.38 -19.02 -10.55
N ALA A 78 -6.55 -18.09 -10.11
CA ALA A 78 -5.28 -18.38 -9.44
C ALA A 78 -5.50 -19.11 -8.10
N PHE A 79 -6.45 -18.66 -7.28
CA PHE A 79 -6.82 -19.32 -6.03
C PHE A 79 -7.38 -20.73 -6.26
N ASN A 80 -8.25 -20.91 -7.25
CA ASN A 80 -8.78 -22.20 -7.65
C ASN A 80 -7.69 -23.16 -8.14
N ALA A 81 -6.62 -22.62 -8.74
CA ALA A 81 -5.48 -23.40 -9.22
C ALA A 81 -4.51 -23.82 -8.09
N GLY A 82 -4.63 -23.22 -6.91
CA GLY A 82 -3.84 -23.59 -5.73
C GLY A 82 -2.92 -22.49 -5.18
N VAL A 83 -3.05 -21.24 -5.66
CA VAL A 83 -2.43 -20.09 -4.99
C VAL A 83 -3.15 -19.83 -3.67
N SER A 84 -2.42 -19.73 -2.56
CA SER A 84 -3.06 -19.68 -1.23
C SER A 84 -2.53 -18.59 -0.31
N HIS A 85 -1.30 -18.18 -0.45
CA HIS A 85 -0.67 -17.22 0.48
C HIS A 85 0.35 -16.35 -0.24
N ILE A 86 0.49 -15.10 0.19
CA ILE A 86 1.52 -14.18 -0.27
C ILE A 86 2.13 -13.41 0.90
N GLU A 87 3.45 -13.32 0.89
CA GLU A 87 4.21 -12.37 1.68
C GLU A 87 4.86 -11.38 0.72
N LYS A 88 4.78 -10.10 1.04
CA LYS A 88 5.42 -9.02 0.25
C LYS A 88 6.31 -8.19 1.16
N THR A 89 7.50 -7.90 0.67
CA THR A 89 8.48 -7.06 1.32
C THR A 89 8.80 -5.88 0.41
N PRO A 90 8.35 -4.66 0.74
CA PRO A 90 8.71 -3.47 0.00
C PRO A 90 10.24 -3.28 0.01
N VAL A 91 10.81 -3.04 -1.18
CA VAL A 91 12.22 -2.69 -1.37
C VAL A 91 12.35 -1.17 -1.42
N GLU A 92 11.43 -0.52 -2.15
CA GLU A 92 11.40 0.92 -2.32
C GLU A 92 9.97 1.38 -2.58
N ILE A 93 9.61 2.52 -2.02
CA ILE A 93 8.36 3.23 -2.33
C ILE A 93 8.70 4.69 -2.55
N ALA A 94 8.46 5.18 -3.76
CA ALA A 94 8.61 6.59 -4.11
C ALA A 94 7.22 7.23 -4.28
N VAL A 95 6.94 8.28 -3.51
CA VAL A 95 5.66 9.00 -3.54
C VAL A 95 5.86 10.39 -4.12
N SER A 96 4.98 10.79 -5.04
CA SER A 96 4.93 12.14 -5.62
C SER A 96 3.48 12.57 -5.80
N GLY A 97 2.97 13.39 -4.88
CA GLY A 97 1.58 13.81 -4.86
C GLY A 97 0.61 12.63 -4.75
N ASP A 98 -0.24 12.46 -5.73
CA ASP A 98 -1.24 11.39 -5.77
C ASP A 98 -0.77 10.13 -6.52
N LEU A 99 0.52 10.04 -6.83
CA LEU A 99 1.13 8.86 -7.43
C LEU A 99 2.21 8.28 -6.52
N ALA A 100 2.33 6.96 -6.53
CA ALA A 100 3.46 6.27 -5.93
C ALA A 100 3.87 5.09 -6.81
N VAL A 101 5.16 4.77 -6.77
CA VAL A 101 5.72 3.56 -7.37
C VAL A 101 6.35 2.74 -6.26
N GLU A 102 5.96 1.48 -6.18
CA GLU A 102 6.49 0.52 -5.22
C GLU A 102 7.20 -0.59 -5.97
N THR A 103 8.42 -0.89 -5.57
CA THR A 103 9.13 -2.11 -5.97
C THR A 103 9.20 -3.03 -4.76
N SER A 104 8.78 -4.28 -4.93
CA SER A 104 8.75 -5.26 -3.84
C SER A 104 9.34 -6.59 -4.28
N SER A 105 9.82 -7.35 -3.31
CA SER A 105 9.95 -8.80 -3.44
C SER A 105 8.72 -9.48 -2.84
N TYR A 106 8.40 -10.66 -3.35
CA TYR A 106 7.32 -11.46 -2.80
C TYR A 106 7.70 -12.94 -2.71
N VAL A 107 7.02 -13.63 -1.83
CA VAL A 107 6.96 -15.10 -1.81
C VAL A 107 5.49 -15.50 -1.85
N VAL A 108 5.11 -16.28 -2.84
CA VAL A 108 3.75 -16.80 -2.99
C VAL A 108 3.76 -18.32 -2.83
N THR A 109 2.74 -18.85 -2.14
CA THR A 109 2.54 -20.29 -2.01
C THR A 109 1.61 -20.79 -3.12
N PHE A 110 2.08 -21.75 -3.88
CA PHE A 110 1.31 -22.46 -4.91
C PHE A 110 1.43 -23.96 -4.69
N LYS A 111 0.32 -24.64 -4.36
CA LYS A 111 0.29 -26.09 -4.09
C LYS A 111 1.43 -26.52 -3.15
N ASP A 112 1.54 -25.90 -2.01
CA ASP A 112 2.57 -26.17 -0.97
C ASP A 112 4.01 -25.82 -1.38
N GLN A 113 4.24 -25.28 -2.58
CA GLN A 113 5.55 -24.78 -3.01
C GLN A 113 5.63 -23.27 -2.85
N GLN A 114 6.76 -22.78 -2.39
CA GLN A 114 7.05 -21.36 -2.32
C GLN A 114 7.74 -20.90 -3.61
N ILE A 115 7.20 -19.85 -4.21
CA ILE A 115 7.73 -19.20 -5.41
C ILE A 115 8.09 -17.78 -5.05
N ALA A 116 9.38 -17.46 -5.14
CA ALA A 116 9.88 -16.11 -4.95
C ALA A 116 9.79 -15.31 -6.27
N GLY A 117 9.62 -14.01 -6.13
CA GLY A 117 9.59 -13.10 -7.26
C GLY A 117 9.68 -11.65 -6.84
N LYS A 118 9.50 -10.77 -7.81
CA LYS A 118 9.52 -9.33 -7.66
C LYS A 118 8.42 -8.70 -8.49
N ASP A 119 7.98 -7.54 -8.04
CA ASP A 119 6.95 -6.76 -8.73
C ASP A 119 7.23 -5.26 -8.66
N THR A 120 6.55 -4.57 -9.55
CA THR A 120 6.41 -3.12 -9.49
C THR A 120 4.93 -2.76 -9.56
N LEU A 121 4.51 -1.97 -8.60
CA LEU A 121 3.15 -1.45 -8.49
C LEU A 121 3.16 0.05 -8.73
N VAL A 122 2.22 0.51 -9.53
CA VAL A 122 1.87 1.93 -9.63
C VAL A 122 0.61 2.15 -8.82
N TRP A 123 0.69 3.03 -7.84
CA TRP A 123 -0.40 3.43 -6.98
C TRP A 123 -0.92 4.79 -7.37
N GLN A 124 -2.22 4.99 -7.26
CA GLN A 124 -2.85 6.30 -7.42
C GLN A 124 -3.80 6.57 -6.27
N ARG A 125 -3.70 7.77 -5.69
CA ARG A 125 -4.64 8.25 -4.68
C ARG A 125 -5.81 8.93 -5.36
N GLY A 126 -7.02 8.47 -5.06
CA GLY A 126 -8.26 9.03 -5.58
C GLY A 126 -8.67 10.34 -4.88
N GLN A 127 -9.74 10.96 -5.36
CA GLN A 127 -10.35 12.14 -4.71
C GLN A 127 -10.88 11.82 -3.31
N ASP A 128 -11.25 10.56 -3.08
CA ASP A 128 -11.64 10.00 -1.77
C ASP A 128 -10.45 9.78 -0.82
N LYS A 129 -9.24 10.20 -1.22
CA LYS A 129 -7.99 10.06 -0.49
C LYS A 129 -7.54 8.59 -0.29
N GLN A 130 -8.16 7.64 -0.94
CA GLN A 130 -7.77 6.24 -0.88
C GLN A 130 -6.76 5.90 -1.97
N TRP A 131 -5.70 5.18 -1.58
CA TRP A 131 -4.73 4.63 -2.51
C TRP A 131 -5.24 3.35 -3.15
N ARG A 132 -5.10 3.24 -4.46
CA ARG A 132 -5.45 2.04 -5.24
C ARG A 132 -4.36 1.72 -6.24
N ILE A 133 -4.21 0.44 -6.55
CA ILE A 133 -3.29 -0.03 -7.57
C ILE A 133 -3.84 0.37 -8.94
N ALA A 134 -3.07 1.15 -9.69
CA ALA A 134 -3.36 1.52 -11.06
C ALA A 134 -2.75 0.54 -12.06
N SER A 135 -1.61 -0.05 -11.71
CA SER A 135 -0.93 -1.05 -12.53
C SER A 135 -0.11 -1.99 -11.64
N ASP A 136 -0.09 -3.26 -11.99
CA ASP A 136 0.67 -4.30 -11.29
C ASP A 136 1.34 -5.20 -12.32
N ILE A 137 2.66 -5.29 -12.27
CA ILE A 137 3.48 -6.18 -13.08
C ILE A 137 4.42 -6.98 -12.20
N TRP A 138 4.48 -8.27 -12.41
CA TRP A 138 5.36 -9.15 -11.65
C TRP A 138 5.99 -10.24 -12.51
N ASN A 139 7.04 -10.81 -11.98
CA ASN A 139 7.62 -12.06 -12.51
C ASN A 139 8.27 -12.86 -11.38
N SER A 140 8.29 -14.18 -11.54
CA SER A 140 9.02 -15.07 -10.64
C SER A 140 10.53 -14.99 -10.90
N ASP A 141 11.32 -15.46 -9.94
CA ASP A 141 12.78 -15.53 -10.06
C ASP A 141 13.26 -16.76 -10.85
N LYS A 142 12.33 -17.67 -11.16
CA LYS A 142 12.57 -18.90 -11.94
C LYS A 142 11.48 -19.12 -12.97
#